data_a12255d32af6b6e48143ed609b43ac98
#
_entry.id   a12255d32af6b6e48143ed609b43ac98
#
_cell.length_a   1.000
_cell.length_b   1.000
_cell.length_c   1.000
_cell.angle_alpha   90.00
_cell.angle_beta   90.00
_cell.angle_gamma   90.00
#
_symmetry.space_group_name_H-M   'P 1'
#
loop_
_entity.id
_entity.type
_entity.pdbx_description
1 polymer ?
#
loop_
_entity_poly.entity_id
_entity_poly.type
_entity_poly.pdbx_seq_one_letter_code
_entity_poly.pdbx_strand_id
1 'polypeptide(L)'
;MKMKTAILYESWHHGNTKKLCDAIKKEYDVVVLNVKEDDIKLEEYDLIGIASGIAYSKFYKEIEQVTKEKMTEGKNVFLMYTCGKPGQDFAKSIKNILSLKKCNVLGTYCCKGYDTYGPLKLIGGINKENPTEDEIQGAVRFYSEIISKL
;
A
#
# COMPACT_ATOMS: atom_id res chain seq x y z
N MET A 1 -2.79 -20.71 16.21
CA MET A 1 -3.56 -19.46 16.16
C MET A 1 -3.48 -18.88 14.75
N LYS A 2 -4.58 -18.33 14.28
CA LYS A 2 -4.64 -17.73 12.95
C LYS A 2 -3.93 -16.38 12.93
N MET A 3 -3.08 -16.15 11.94
CA MET A 3 -2.42 -14.87 11.73
C MET A 3 -3.46 -13.81 11.32
N LYS A 4 -3.39 -12.63 11.94
CA LYS A 4 -4.26 -11.50 11.61
C LYS A 4 -3.51 -10.47 10.79
N THR A 5 -4.09 -10.07 9.66
CA THR A 5 -3.51 -9.07 8.76
C THR A 5 -4.43 -7.87 8.62
N ALA A 6 -3.86 -6.68 8.71
CA ALA A 6 -4.52 -5.43 8.34
C ALA A 6 -3.75 -4.77 7.19
N ILE A 7 -4.45 -4.11 6.29
CA ILE A 7 -3.85 -3.30 5.24
C ILE A 7 -4.33 -1.88 5.41
N LEU A 8 -3.41 -0.97 5.69
CA LEU A 8 -3.67 0.47 5.73
C LEU A 8 -3.61 1.02 4.32
N TYR A 9 -4.58 1.82 3.92
CA TYR A 9 -4.54 2.43 2.61
C TYR A 9 -5.09 3.86 2.60
N GLU A 10 -4.65 4.60 1.60
CA GLU A 10 -5.22 5.85 1.15
C GLU A 10 -5.20 5.81 -0.37
N SER A 11 -6.31 6.06 -1.01
CA SER A 11 -6.43 5.94 -2.46
C SER A 11 -7.48 6.92 -2.99
N TRP A 12 -7.15 8.22 -2.91
CA TRP A 12 -8.05 9.26 -3.39
C TRP A 12 -7.93 9.52 -4.89
N HIS A 13 -6.83 9.13 -5.51
CA HIS A 13 -6.57 9.38 -6.93
C HIS A 13 -7.02 8.17 -7.76
N HIS A 14 -8.24 8.21 -8.30
CA HIS A 14 -8.88 7.17 -9.14
C HIS A 14 -9.04 5.80 -8.46
N GLY A 15 -8.80 5.69 -7.16
CA GLY A 15 -8.96 4.42 -6.43
C GLY A 15 -7.98 3.31 -6.84
N ASN A 16 -6.82 3.67 -7.40
CA ASN A 16 -5.85 2.69 -7.90
C ASN A 16 -5.41 1.70 -6.83
N THR A 17 -4.96 2.20 -5.70
CA THR A 17 -4.45 1.36 -4.61
C THR A 17 -5.56 0.54 -3.96
N LYS A 18 -6.75 1.12 -3.85
CA LYS A 18 -7.91 0.42 -3.29
C LYS A 18 -8.23 -0.85 -4.07
N LYS A 19 -8.07 -0.83 -5.38
CA LYS A 19 -8.31 -2.01 -6.23
C LYS A 19 -7.41 -3.18 -5.85
N LEU A 20 -6.16 -2.90 -5.50
CA LEU A 20 -5.21 -3.93 -5.05
C LEU A 20 -5.64 -4.50 -3.70
N CYS A 21 -6.00 -3.63 -2.77
CA CYS A 21 -6.43 -4.04 -1.43
C CYS A 21 -7.71 -4.88 -1.47
N ASP A 22 -8.69 -4.45 -2.26
CA ASP A 22 -9.97 -5.14 -2.39
C ASP A 22 -9.79 -6.53 -3.03
N ALA A 23 -8.86 -6.67 -3.97
CA ALA A 23 -8.58 -7.97 -4.59
C ALA A 23 -7.99 -8.95 -3.58
N ILE A 24 -7.10 -8.50 -2.72
CA ILE A 24 -6.53 -9.33 -1.65
C ILE A 24 -7.64 -9.72 -0.66
N LYS A 25 -8.47 -8.77 -0.26
CA LYS A 25 -9.57 -9.02 0.67
C LYS A 25 -10.59 -10.03 0.14
N LYS A 26 -10.77 -10.06 -1.16
CA LYS A 26 -11.70 -11.00 -1.81
C LYS A 26 -11.26 -12.45 -1.63
N GLU A 27 -9.96 -12.71 -1.58
CA GLU A 27 -9.40 -14.06 -1.52
C GLU A 27 -8.85 -14.45 -0.15
N TYR A 28 -8.52 -13.48 0.69
CA TYR A 28 -7.91 -13.71 2.00
C TYR A 28 -8.66 -12.97 3.09
N ASP A 29 -8.63 -13.53 4.29
CA ASP A 29 -9.24 -12.91 5.47
C ASP A 29 -8.31 -11.80 5.99
N VAL A 30 -8.42 -10.62 5.40
CA VAL A 30 -7.67 -9.44 5.80
C VAL A 30 -8.62 -8.29 6.11
N VAL A 31 -8.22 -7.40 7.00
CA VAL A 31 -8.96 -6.17 7.31
C VAL A 31 -8.33 -5.04 6.53
N VAL A 32 -9.13 -4.29 5.77
CA VAL A 32 -8.64 -3.16 4.98
C VAL A 32 -9.11 -1.88 5.67
N LEU A 33 -8.17 -1.03 6.05
CA LEU A 33 -8.44 0.19 6.84
C LEU A 33 -8.05 1.44 6.05
N ASN A 34 -9.02 2.33 5.86
CA ASN A 34 -8.79 3.63 5.23
C ASN A 34 -8.26 4.59 6.32
N VAL A 35 -7.06 5.10 6.13
CA VAL A 35 -6.39 5.92 7.16
C VAL A 35 -7.11 7.24 7.44
N LYS A 36 -7.97 7.70 6.53
CA LYS A 36 -8.75 8.93 6.74
C LYS A 36 -10.08 8.71 7.46
N GLU A 37 -10.67 7.52 7.31
CA GLU A 37 -12.04 7.26 7.76
C GLU A 37 -12.10 6.33 8.96
N ASP A 38 -11.16 5.41 9.08
CA ASP A 38 -11.20 4.37 10.09
C ASP A 38 -10.35 4.73 11.30
N ASP A 39 -10.72 4.17 12.45
CA ASP A 39 -9.92 4.27 13.68
C ASP A 39 -8.80 3.22 13.58
N ILE A 40 -7.56 3.68 13.61
CA ILE A 40 -6.39 2.82 13.37
C ILE A 40 -5.84 2.31 14.70
N LYS A 41 -5.99 1.00 14.91
CA LYS A 41 -5.44 0.27 16.06
C LYS A 41 -4.75 -0.97 15.52
N LEU A 42 -3.45 -1.07 15.68
CA LEU A 42 -2.64 -2.09 15.00
C LEU A 42 -2.07 -3.17 15.94
N GLU A 43 -2.23 -3.02 17.25
CA GLU A 43 -1.59 -3.89 18.24
C GLU A 43 -1.94 -5.37 18.06
N GLU A 44 -3.16 -5.68 17.67
CA GLU A 44 -3.65 -7.06 17.54
C GLU A 44 -3.27 -7.74 16.23
N TYR A 45 -2.72 -7.00 15.26
CA TYR A 45 -2.38 -7.56 13.96
C TYR A 45 -0.93 -8.05 13.94
N ASP A 46 -0.74 -9.22 13.33
CA ASP A 46 0.58 -9.86 13.20
C ASP A 46 1.32 -9.37 11.97
N LEU A 47 0.58 -9.01 10.91
CA LEU A 47 1.11 -8.54 9.65
C LEU A 47 0.36 -7.29 9.24
N ILE A 48 1.10 -6.27 8.85
CA ILE A 48 0.51 -4.99 8.45
C ILE A 48 0.97 -4.63 7.05
N GLY A 49 0.01 -4.48 6.14
CA GLY A 49 0.27 -3.92 4.82
C GLY A 49 0.10 -2.41 4.85
N ILE A 50 0.91 -1.72 4.08
CA ILE A 50 0.79 -0.27 3.87
C ILE A 50 0.70 -0.04 2.38
N ALA A 51 -0.43 0.51 1.93
CA ALA A 51 -0.74 0.68 0.51
C ALA A 51 -1.07 2.14 0.21
N SER A 52 -0.43 2.70 -0.78
CA SER A 52 -0.55 4.13 -1.10
C SER A 52 -0.39 4.40 -2.59
N GLY A 53 -0.99 5.50 -3.06
CA GLY A 53 -0.53 6.16 -4.27
C GLY A 53 0.75 6.95 -3.96
N ILE A 54 1.30 7.58 -4.98
CA ILE A 54 2.55 8.34 -4.85
C ILE A 54 2.27 9.81 -5.16
N ALA A 55 2.75 10.68 -4.28
CA ALA A 55 2.74 12.14 -4.47
C ALA A 55 4.08 12.70 -3.97
N TYR A 56 4.67 13.60 -4.74
CA TYR A 56 5.96 14.19 -4.42
C TYR A 56 7.04 13.12 -4.20
N SER A 57 7.01 12.08 -5.02
CA SER A 57 7.99 10.97 -5.05
C SER A 57 8.00 10.11 -3.78
N LYS A 58 6.90 10.07 -3.06
CA LYS A 58 6.77 9.23 -1.85
C LYS A 58 5.31 8.87 -1.58
N PHE A 59 5.09 8.00 -0.61
CA PHE A 59 3.75 7.65 -0.15
C PHE A 59 3.01 8.91 0.32
N TYR A 60 1.69 8.89 0.24
CA TYR A 60 0.88 10.02 0.69
C TYR A 60 1.22 10.39 2.13
N LYS A 61 1.21 11.69 2.42
CA LYS A 61 1.58 12.19 3.75
C LYS A 61 0.67 11.65 4.86
N GLU A 62 -0.59 11.39 4.56
CA GLU A 62 -1.54 10.81 5.52
C GLU A 62 -1.12 9.40 5.92
N ILE A 63 -0.64 8.61 4.95
CA ILE A 63 -0.11 7.27 5.19
C ILE A 63 1.15 7.35 6.06
N GLU A 64 2.08 8.25 5.73
CA GLU A 64 3.30 8.41 6.51
C GLU A 64 3.01 8.88 7.93
N GLN A 65 2.06 9.80 8.07
CA GLN A 65 1.66 10.33 9.37
C GLN A 65 1.07 9.24 10.27
N VAL A 66 0.13 8.46 9.74
CA VAL A 66 -0.47 7.34 10.48
C VAL A 66 0.59 6.31 10.87
N THR A 67 1.52 6.01 9.97
CA THR A 67 2.61 5.08 10.26
C THR A 67 3.48 5.59 11.41
N LYS A 68 3.83 6.87 11.40
CA LYS A 68 4.59 7.48 12.50
C LYS A 68 3.85 7.40 13.84
N GLU A 69 2.56 7.67 13.83
CA GLU A 69 1.75 7.78 15.05
C GLU A 69 1.23 6.45 15.58
N LYS A 70 0.87 5.53 14.71
CA LYS A 70 0.09 4.34 15.08
C LYS A 70 0.84 3.02 14.93
N MET A 71 1.93 2.98 14.14
CA MET A 71 2.64 1.71 13.94
C MET A 71 3.30 1.24 15.23
N THR A 72 3.04 -0.01 15.57
CA THR A 72 3.65 -0.68 16.72
C THR A 72 5.05 -1.15 16.37
N GLU A 73 6.00 -1.00 17.29
CA GLU A 73 7.38 -1.46 17.10
C GLU A 73 7.47 -2.95 16.79
N GLY A 74 8.40 -3.30 15.91
CA GLY A 74 8.77 -4.69 15.66
C GLY A 74 7.83 -5.49 14.79
N LYS A 75 6.82 -4.87 14.19
CA LYS A 75 5.85 -5.58 13.34
C LYS A 75 6.44 -6.01 12.01
N ASN A 76 5.92 -7.11 11.48
CA ASN A 76 6.16 -7.50 10.08
C ASN A 76 5.26 -6.65 9.19
N VAL A 77 5.83 -6.10 8.13
CA VAL A 77 5.15 -5.15 7.25
C VAL A 77 5.41 -5.51 5.79
N PHE A 78 4.43 -5.31 4.94
CA PHE A 78 4.63 -5.31 3.49
C PHE A 78 4.11 -4.00 2.91
N LEU A 79 4.66 -3.61 1.76
CA LEU A 79 4.34 -2.34 1.11
C LEU A 79 3.77 -2.59 -0.27
N MET A 80 2.78 -1.77 -0.66
CA MET A 80 2.25 -1.74 -2.01
C MET A 80 2.05 -0.29 -2.43
N TYR A 81 2.38 0.03 -3.67
CA TYR A 81 2.04 1.35 -4.19
C TYR A 81 1.73 1.33 -5.68
N THR A 82 0.95 2.33 -6.10
CA THR A 82 0.66 2.58 -7.51
C THR A 82 1.26 3.93 -7.88
N CYS A 83 1.83 4.04 -9.07
CA CYS A 83 2.48 5.26 -9.53
C CYS A 83 2.25 5.48 -11.02
N GLY A 84 2.43 6.70 -11.48
CA GLY A 84 2.30 7.03 -12.89
C GLY A 84 3.46 6.48 -13.72
N LYS A 85 4.68 6.65 -13.22
CA LYS A 85 5.90 6.19 -13.91
C LYS A 85 6.78 5.41 -12.93
N PRO A 86 6.81 4.07 -13.02
CA PRO A 86 7.73 3.28 -12.23
C PRO A 86 9.18 3.48 -12.70
N GLY A 87 10.14 3.10 -11.89
CA GLY A 87 11.56 3.19 -12.25
C GLY A 87 12.46 3.68 -11.13
N GLN A 88 11.89 4.16 -10.03
CA GLN A 88 12.64 4.52 -8.84
C GLN A 88 11.92 3.99 -7.61
N ASP A 89 12.62 3.94 -6.50
CA ASP A 89 12.04 3.47 -5.24
C ASP A 89 11.28 4.60 -4.54
N PHE A 90 9.97 4.63 -4.70
CA PHE A 90 9.11 5.60 -4.04
C PHE A 90 8.80 5.21 -2.60
N ALA A 91 9.30 4.08 -2.12
CA ALA A 91 9.07 3.61 -0.76
C ALA A 91 10.19 3.99 0.22
N LYS A 92 11.19 4.75 -0.20
CA LYS A 92 12.33 5.11 0.66
C LYS A 92 11.91 5.79 1.96
N SER A 93 11.05 6.79 1.86
CA SER A 93 10.61 7.56 3.03
C SER A 93 9.87 6.68 4.03
N ILE A 94 8.91 5.88 3.55
CA ILE A 94 8.13 5.00 4.43
C ILE A 94 9.03 3.91 5.06
N LYS A 95 10.00 3.39 4.31
CA LYS A 95 10.96 2.41 4.83
C LYS A 95 11.81 3.00 5.94
N ASN A 96 12.20 4.27 5.83
CA ASN A 96 12.95 4.95 6.89
C ASN A 96 12.12 5.08 8.16
N ILE A 97 10.84 5.44 8.04
CA ILE A 97 9.93 5.52 9.18
C ILE A 97 9.82 4.15 9.86
N LEU A 98 9.64 3.10 9.07
CA LEU A 98 9.51 1.73 9.58
C LEU A 98 10.81 1.24 10.24
N SER A 99 11.95 1.61 9.69
CA SER A 99 13.25 1.26 10.26
C SER A 99 13.42 1.86 11.66
N LEU A 100 13.01 3.11 11.85
CA LEU A 100 13.05 3.76 13.18
C LEU A 100 12.15 3.06 14.19
N LYS A 101 11.11 2.36 13.73
CA LYS A 101 10.21 1.57 14.58
C LYS A 101 10.61 0.10 14.65
N LYS A 102 11.77 -0.26 14.12
CA LYS A 102 12.29 -1.63 14.12
C LYS A 102 11.34 -2.63 13.47
N CYS A 103 10.53 -2.16 12.52
CA CYS A 103 9.64 -3.02 11.76
C CYS A 103 10.41 -3.76 10.67
N ASN A 104 9.94 -4.96 10.35
CA ASN A 104 10.57 -5.83 9.38
C ASN A 104 9.79 -5.76 8.06
N VAL A 105 10.36 -5.12 7.05
CA VAL A 105 9.72 -4.99 5.72
C VAL A 105 10.00 -6.25 4.91
N LEU A 106 8.97 -7.05 4.69
CA LEU A 106 9.08 -8.36 4.02
C LEU A 106 9.14 -8.26 2.50
N GLY A 107 8.62 -7.19 1.93
CA GLY A 107 8.63 -6.98 0.48
C GLY A 107 7.84 -5.77 0.07
N THR A 108 7.98 -5.39 -1.20
CA THR A 108 7.30 -4.25 -1.80
C THR A 108 6.75 -4.64 -3.17
N TYR A 109 5.49 -4.33 -3.42
CA TYR A 109 4.86 -4.49 -4.72
C TYR A 109 4.49 -3.12 -5.28
N CYS A 110 4.76 -2.90 -6.57
CA CYS A 110 4.32 -1.67 -7.23
C CYS A 110 3.80 -1.96 -8.62
N CYS A 111 2.87 -1.14 -9.08
CA CYS A 111 2.36 -1.19 -10.44
C CYS A 111 1.93 0.21 -10.88
N LYS A 112 1.58 0.32 -12.17
CA LYS A 112 1.08 1.58 -12.70
C LYS A 112 -0.34 1.84 -12.22
N GLY A 113 -0.68 3.13 -12.08
CA GLY A 113 -2.02 3.58 -11.78
C GLY A 113 -2.45 4.67 -12.74
N TYR A 114 -3.75 4.83 -12.93
CA TYR A 114 -4.31 5.93 -13.70
C TYR A 114 -3.91 7.26 -13.03
N ASP A 115 -3.25 8.13 -13.77
CA ASP A 115 -2.67 9.37 -13.24
C ASP A 115 -3.10 10.58 -14.06
N THR A 116 -3.84 11.50 -13.44
CA THR A 116 -4.24 12.79 -14.01
C THR A 116 -3.62 13.97 -13.28
N TYR A 117 -2.55 13.72 -12.52
CA TYR A 117 -1.93 14.73 -11.64
C TYR A 117 -1.23 15.83 -12.43
N GLY A 118 -1.42 17.08 -12.03
CA GLY A 118 -0.75 18.23 -12.64
C GLY A 118 -1.01 18.37 -14.14
N PRO A 119 0.03 18.58 -14.97
CA PRO A 119 -0.13 18.75 -16.41
C PRO A 119 -0.71 17.55 -17.14
N LEU A 120 -0.66 16.35 -16.55
CA LEU A 120 -1.26 15.15 -17.13
C LEU A 120 -2.78 15.29 -17.29
N LYS A 121 -3.41 16.10 -16.47
CA LYS A 121 -4.85 16.36 -16.52
C LYS A 121 -5.27 16.96 -17.85
N LEU A 122 -4.40 17.76 -18.50
CA LEU A 122 -4.68 18.42 -19.76
C LEU A 122 -4.79 17.44 -20.93
N ILE A 123 -4.16 16.28 -20.83
CA ILE A 123 -4.19 15.24 -21.88
C ILE A 123 -5.07 14.05 -21.48
N GLY A 124 -5.92 14.20 -20.45
CA GLY A 124 -6.79 13.13 -19.96
C GLY A 124 -6.09 12.09 -19.08
N GLY A 125 -4.84 12.38 -18.64
CA GLY A 125 -4.07 11.50 -17.80
C GLY A 125 -3.23 10.47 -18.55
N ILE A 126 -2.53 9.65 -17.80
CA ILE A 126 -1.75 8.51 -18.32
C ILE A 126 -2.18 7.23 -17.61
N ASN A 127 -1.89 6.09 -18.23
CA ASN A 127 -2.18 4.77 -17.64
C ASN A 127 -3.67 4.58 -17.30
N LYS A 128 -4.58 5.06 -18.15
CA LYS A 128 -6.02 5.00 -17.89
C LYS A 128 -6.52 3.58 -17.63
N GLU A 129 -5.88 2.60 -18.26
CA GLU A 129 -6.23 1.19 -18.11
C GLU A 129 -5.57 0.52 -16.89
N ASN A 130 -4.70 1.25 -16.17
CA ASN A 130 -3.96 0.70 -15.05
C ASN A 130 -4.57 1.12 -13.70
N PRO A 131 -4.49 0.26 -12.66
CA PRO A 131 -3.90 -1.08 -12.78
C PRO A 131 -4.75 -2.00 -13.65
N THR A 132 -4.06 -2.82 -14.45
CA THR A 132 -4.71 -3.86 -15.26
C THR A 132 -5.14 -5.01 -14.35
N GLU A 133 -5.99 -5.92 -14.87
CA GLU A 133 -6.36 -7.12 -14.12
C GLU A 133 -5.13 -7.94 -13.74
N ASP A 134 -4.14 -8.06 -14.64
CA ASP A 134 -2.88 -8.76 -14.35
C ASP A 134 -2.11 -8.10 -13.20
N GLU A 135 -2.08 -6.78 -13.17
CA GLU A 135 -1.41 -6.03 -12.09
C GLU A 135 -2.14 -6.22 -10.76
N ILE A 136 -3.47 -6.23 -10.79
CA ILE A 136 -4.29 -6.48 -9.61
C ILE A 136 -4.04 -7.89 -9.09
N GLN A 137 -4.07 -8.91 -9.97
CA GLN A 137 -3.78 -10.28 -9.59
C GLN A 137 -2.31 -10.45 -9.14
N GLY A 138 -1.40 -9.64 -9.68
CA GLY A 138 -0.03 -9.57 -9.22
C GLY A 138 0.08 -9.19 -7.75
N ALA A 139 -0.76 -8.27 -7.27
CA ALA A 139 -0.82 -7.90 -5.86
C ALA A 139 -1.30 -9.08 -5.01
N VAL A 140 -2.27 -9.85 -5.48
CA VAL A 140 -2.77 -11.04 -4.78
C VAL A 140 -1.67 -12.09 -4.66
N ARG A 141 -0.94 -12.36 -5.75
CA ARG A 141 0.21 -13.28 -5.74
C ARG A 141 1.30 -12.80 -4.81
N PHE A 142 1.59 -11.50 -4.82
CA PHE A 142 2.56 -10.89 -3.91
C PHE A 142 2.18 -11.14 -2.45
N TYR A 143 0.91 -10.93 -2.10
CA TYR A 143 0.44 -11.19 -0.73
C TYR A 143 0.63 -12.67 -0.35
N SER A 144 0.31 -13.58 -1.26
CA SER A 144 0.53 -15.01 -1.06
C SER A 144 2.00 -15.32 -0.75
N GLU A 145 2.92 -14.68 -1.49
CA GLU A 145 4.36 -14.84 -1.26
C GLU A 145 4.77 -14.27 0.11
N ILE A 146 4.21 -13.12 0.49
CA ILE A 146 4.52 -12.51 1.79
C ILE A 146 4.13 -13.45 2.93
N ILE A 147 2.91 -13.98 2.93
CA ILE A 147 2.49 -14.88 4.01
C ILE A 147 3.26 -16.19 4.02
N SER A 148 3.81 -16.62 2.90
CA SER A 148 4.66 -17.83 2.85
C SER A 148 6.00 -17.65 3.57
N LYS A 149 6.42 -16.41 3.84
CA LYS A 149 7.66 -16.11 4.56
C LYS A 149 7.49 -16.14 6.09
N LEU A 150 6.27 -16.31 6.57
CA LEU A 150 5.94 -16.22 8.02
C LEU A 150 5.72 -17.57 8.70
#